data_ffe79de21e62daeb25d4362d40207d9b
#
_entry.id   ffe79de21e62daeb25d4362d40207d9b
#
_cell.length_a   1.000
_cell.length_b   1.000
_cell.length_c   1.000
_cell.angle_alpha   90.00
_cell.angle_beta   90.00
_cell.angle_gamma   90.00
#
_symmetry.space_group_name_H-M   'P 1'
#
loop_
_entity.id
_entity.type
_entity.pdbx_description
1 polymer ?
#
loop_
_entity_poly.entity_id
_entity_poly.type
_entity_poly.pdbx_seq_one_letter_code
_entity_poly.pdbx_strand_id
1 'polypeptide(L)'
;KASFLGALICGILIGIMILWMQEHFPDSKALKSMYPIVIYPVISGIIATLLIMFVFGPPLAALTQAAIDFFMNMNTGSKFLLGFILGCMTGFDMGGPVNKICFSVVSAFAASGIWGPAAGKNAAAMAPPMGMAISALVLTPKKYTEQEREDAKVAIAMSLCQVTEGALPFAFNDPKRVIPAVTIGSGVAHGLILTWGVTVPVLHGGIFSVPLASNPMLWIAAW
;
A
#
# COMPACT_ATOMS: atom_id res chain seq x y z
N LYS A 1 -1.76 17.42 -12.65
CA LYS A 1 -2.03 15.97 -12.85
C LYS A 1 -2.72 15.46 -11.60
N ALA A 2 -4.04 15.27 -11.66
CA ALA A 2 -4.81 14.67 -10.58
C ALA A 2 -4.41 13.18 -10.50
N SER A 3 -3.48 12.85 -9.62
CA SER A 3 -2.95 11.51 -9.44
C SER A 3 -3.94 10.63 -8.64
N PHE A 4 -3.46 9.62 -7.96
CA PHE A 4 -4.22 8.73 -7.10
C PHE A 4 -5.20 9.45 -6.15
N LEU A 5 -4.76 10.54 -5.50
CA LEU A 5 -5.62 11.34 -4.61
C LEU A 5 -6.83 11.95 -5.36
N GLY A 6 -6.62 12.39 -6.59
CA GLY A 6 -7.71 12.89 -7.43
C GLY A 6 -8.73 11.80 -7.77
N ALA A 7 -8.27 10.59 -8.09
CA ALA A 7 -9.17 9.45 -8.34
C ALA A 7 -9.99 9.06 -7.11
N LEU A 8 -9.39 9.09 -5.92
CA LEU A 8 -10.06 8.82 -4.65
C LEU A 8 -11.18 9.85 -4.37
N ILE A 9 -10.85 11.14 -4.49
CA ILE A 9 -11.83 12.22 -4.31
C ILE A 9 -12.96 12.12 -5.34
N CYS A 10 -12.60 11.85 -6.60
CA CYS A 10 -13.56 11.67 -7.68
C CYS A 10 -14.55 10.53 -7.39
N GLY A 11 -14.05 9.39 -6.92
CA GLY A 11 -14.90 8.24 -6.56
C GLY A 11 -15.88 8.55 -5.43
N ILE A 12 -15.43 9.26 -4.38
CA ILE A 12 -16.30 9.70 -3.28
C ILE A 12 -17.36 10.69 -3.79
N LEU A 13 -16.96 11.68 -4.58
CA LEU A 13 -17.88 12.67 -5.14
C LEU A 13 -18.95 12.02 -6.01
N ILE A 14 -18.56 11.11 -6.91
CA ILE A 14 -19.50 10.37 -7.75
C ILE A 14 -20.49 9.58 -6.89
N GLY A 15 -20.01 8.88 -5.85
CA GLY A 15 -20.88 8.14 -4.93
C GLY A 15 -21.91 9.03 -4.23
N ILE A 16 -21.47 10.16 -3.68
CA ILE A 16 -22.38 11.15 -3.03
C ILE A 16 -23.39 11.71 -4.02
N MET A 17 -22.93 12.04 -5.24
CA MET A 17 -23.81 12.58 -6.27
C MET A 17 -24.88 11.57 -6.72
N ILE A 18 -24.51 10.30 -6.87
CA ILE A 18 -25.46 9.24 -7.25
C ILE A 18 -26.51 9.07 -6.15
N LEU A 19 -26.12 9.04 -4.86
CA LEU A 19 -27.06 8.97 -3.74
C LEU A 19 -28.02 10.15 -3.74
N TRP A 20 -27.48 11.36 -3.92
CA TRP A 20 -28.31 12.58 -4.01
C TRP A 20 -29.30 12.53 -5.19
N MET A 21 -28.86 12.08 -6.36
CA MET A 21 -29.73 11.93 -7.54
C MET A 21 -30.83 10.88 -7.33
N GLN A 22 -30.53 9.78 -6.60
CA GLN A 22 -31.54 8.75 -6.29
C GLN A 22 -32.67 9.30 -5.41
N GLU A 23 -32.37 10.24 -4.53
CA GLU A 23 -33.37 10.85 -3.65
C GLU A 23 -34.20 11.96 -4.33
N HIS A 24 -33.61 12.69 -5.27
CA HIS A 24 -34.20 13.91 -5.82
C HIS A 24 -34.77 13.77 -7.23
N PHE A 25 -34.41 12.70 -7.97
CA PHE A 25 -34.91 12.52 -9.33
C PHE A 25 -36.31 11.92 -9.31
N PRO A 26 -37.20 12.38 -10.23
CA PRO A 26 -38.61 11.95 -10.25
C PRO A 26 -38.74 10.45 -10.54
N ASP A 27 -39.62 9.77 -9.82
CA ASP A 27 -39.90 8.34 -10.00
C ASP A 27 -40.76 8.10 -11.25
N SER A 28 -40.12 8.17 -12.42
CA SER A 28 -40.73 7.93 -13.70
C SER A 28 -40.54 6.48 -14.13
N LYS A 29 -41.66 5.76 -14.31
CA LYS A 29 -41.63 4.36 -14.79
C LYS A 29 -40.86 4.17 -16.09
N ALA A 30 -40.90 5.14 -17.01
CA ALA A 30 -40.24 5.09 -18.30
C ALA A 30 -38.70 5.26 -18.19
N LEU A 31 -38.23 6.03 -17.21
CA LEU A 31 -36.83 6.36 -17.04
C LEU A 31 -36.12 5.52 -15.96
N LYS A 32 -36.88 4.75 -15.18
CA LYS A 32 -36.33 4.01 -14.03
C LYS A 32 -35.20 3.06 -14.38
N SER A 33 -35.26 2.41 -15.52
CA SER A 33 -34.20 1.54 -16.02
C SER A 33 -32.98 2.30 -16.58
N MET A 34 -33.18 3.54 -17.06
CA MET A 34 -32.12 4.35 -17.65
C MET A 34 -31.31 5.13 -16.59
N TYR A 35 -31.89 5.41 -15.43
CA TYR A 35 -31.20 6.15 -14.37
C TYR A 35 -29.85 5.52 -13.98
N PRO A 36 -29.78 4.25 -13.55
CA PRO A 36 -28.51 3.68 -13.09
C PRO A 36 -27.54 3.38 -14.24
N ILE A 37 -28.03 3.14 -15.45
CA ILE A 37 -27.22 2.69 -16.59
C ILE A 37 -26.60 3.87 -17.36
N VAL A 38 -27.37 4.95 -17.53
CA VAL A 38 -26.97 6.08 -18.38
C VAL A 38 -26.94 7.40 -17.63
N ILE A 39 -28.04 7.77 -16.97
CA ILE A 39 -28.23 9.13 -16.47
C ILE A 39 -27.27 9.41 -15.31
N TYR A 40 -27.22 8.56 -14.29
CA TYR A 40 -26.34 8.76 -13.13
C TYR A 40 -24.86 8.75 -13.54
N PRO A 41 -24.35 7.77 -14.29
CA PRO A 41 -22.94 7.77 -14.68
C PRO A 41 -22.56 8.97 -15.55
N VAL A 42 -23.41 9.37 -16.49
CA VAL A 42 -23.11 10.50 -17.39
C VAL A 42 -23.08 11.82 -16.63
N ILE A 43 -24.12 12.12 -15.85
CA ILE A 43 -24.20 13.39 -15.11
C ILE A 43 -23.09 13.44 -14.04
N SER A 44 -22.94 12.39 -13.24
CA SER A 44 -21.91 12.37 -12.19
C SER A 44 -20.50 12.41 -12.78
N GLY A 45 -20.27 11.72 -13.89
CA GLY A 45 -18.98 11.72 -14.57
C GLY A 45 -18.59 13.09 -15.12
N ILE A 46 -19.53 13.80 -15.78
CA ILE A 46 -19.31 15.16 -16.28
C ILE A 46 -18.98 16.12 -15.11
N ILE A 47 -19.85 16.15 -14.10
CA ILE A 47 -19.67 17.08 -12.97
C ILE A 47 -18.37 16.75 -12.20
N ALA A 48 -18.11 15.47 -11.91
CA ALA A 48 -16.88 15.07 -11.24
C ALA A 48 -15.61 15.44 -12.03
N THR A 49 -15.66 15.30 -13.38
CA THR A 49 -14.56 15.71 -14.24
C THR A 49 -14.31 17.22 -14.17
N LEU A 50 -15.38 18.02 -14.26
CA LEU A 50 -15.27 19.48 -14.14
C LEU A 50 -14.74 19.90 -12.77
N LEU A 51 -15.22 19.28 -11.68
CA LEU A 51 -14.74 19.56 -10.32
C LEU A 51 -13.26 19.19 -10.17
N ILE A 52 -12.84 18.04 -10.69
CA ILE A 52 -11.42 17.66 -10.66
C ILE A 52 -10.57 18.60 -11.51
N MET A 53 -11.02 19.00 -12.69
CA MET A 53 -10.21 19.88 -13.54
C MET A 53 -10.05 21.28 -12.97
N PHE A 54 -11.11 21.87 -12.44
CA PHE A 54 -11.13 23.29 -12.12
C PHE A 54 -11.04 23.60 -10.61
N VAL A 55 -11.51 22.67 -9.75
CA VAL A 55 -11.58 22.91 -8.30
C VAL A 55 -10.50 22.13 -7.56
N PHE A 56 -10.47 20.81 -7.71
CA PHE A 56 -9.58 19.96 -6.94
C PHE A 56 -8.21 19.71 -7.59
N GLY A 57 -8.13 19.78 -8.92
CA GLY A 57 -6.88 19.51 -9.66
C GLY A 57 -5.73 20.42 -9.29
N PRO A 58 -5.89 21.75 -9.30
CA PRO A 58 -4.81 22.68 -8.95
C PRO A 58 -4.27 22.46 -7.52
N PRO A 59 -5.10 22.42 -6.44
CA PRO A 59 -4.60 22.19 -5.10
C PRO A 59 -4.01 20.80 -4.90
N LEU A 60 -4.56 19.77 -5.54
CA LEU A 60 -3.99 18.42 -5.49
C LEU A 60 -2.64 18.32 -6.20
N ALA A 61 -2.49 19.03 -7.32
CA ALA A 61 -1.20 19.10 -8.01
C ALA A 61 -0.15 19.81 -7.15
N ALA A 62 -0.51 20.92 -6.51
CA ALA A 62 0.37 21.63 -5.59
C ALA A 62 0.76 20.79 -4.38
N LEU A 63 -0.18 20.08 -3.77
CA LEU A 63 0.08 19.16 -2.65
C LEU A 63 1.02 18.02 -3.09
N THR A 64 0.78 17.44 -4.25
CA THR A 64 1.62 16.38 -4.81
C THR A 64 3.04 16.90 -5.06
N GLN A 65 3.19 18.10 -5.63
CA GLN A 65 4.50 18.71 -5.87
C GLN A 65 5.24 18.99 -4.56
N ALA A 66 4.55 19.54 -3.55
CA ALA A 66 5.13 19.77 -2.23
C ALA A 66 5.61 18.48 -1.57
N ALA A 67 4.87 17.38 -1.70
CA ALA A 67 5.29 16.06 -1.20
C ALA A 67 6.52 15.53 -1.95
N ILE A 68 6.60 15.72 -3.26
CA ILE A 68 7.78 15.38 -4.08
C ILE A 68 8.99 16.17 -3.60
N ASP A 69 8.86 17.49 -3.50
CA ASP A 69 9.96 18.37 -3.11
C ASP A 69 10.44 18.05 -1.68
N PHE A 70 9.51 17.80 -0.77
CA PHE A 70 9.82 17.32 0.58
C PHE A 70 10.65 16.04 0.56
N PHE A 71 10.20 15.02 -0.18
CA PHE A 71 10.91 13.74 -0.27
C PHE A 71 12.30 13.88 -0.90
N MET A 72 12.40 14.66 -1.98
CA MET A 72 13.67 14.84 -2.71
C MET A 72 14.71 15.60 -1.89
N ASN A 73 14.26 16.53 -1.04
CA ASN A 73 15.13 17.33 -0.17
C ASN A 73 15.46 16.65 1.18
N MET A 74 14.91 15.48 1.47
CA MET A 74 15.21 14.73 2.71
C MET A 74 16.67 14.25 2.73
N ASN A 75 17.31 14.42 3.86
CA ASN A 75 18.61 13.78 4.11
C ASN A 75 18.46 12.27 4.35
N THR A 76 19.57 11.55 4.38
CA THR A 76 19.59 10.08 4.54
C THR A 76 18.88 9.61 5.81
N GLY A 77 19.10 10.28 6.95
CA GLY A 77 18.45 9.92 8.22
C GLY A 77 16.94 10.14 8.18
N SER A 78 16.49 11.23 7.57
CA SER A 78 15.06 11.51 7.40
C SER A 78 14.40 10.50 6.45
N LYS A 79 15.09 10.06 5.40
CA LYS A 79 14.61 9.01 4.48
C LYS A 79 14.46 7.67 5.21
N PHE A 80 15.43 7.32 6.07
CA PHE A 80 15.31 6.13 6.91
C PHE A 80 14.08 6.22 7.81
N LEU A 81 13.91 7.32 8.54
CA LEU A 81 12.79 7.50 9.45
C LEU A 81 11.43 7.43 8.73
N LEU A 82 11.30 8.10 7.58
CA LEU A 82 10.08 8.01 6.75
C LEU A 82 9.82 6.56 6.34
N GLY A 83 10.83 5.86 5.82
CA GLY A 83 10.73 4.46 5.44
C GLY A 83 10.38 3.57 6.62
N PHE A 84 11.02 3.79 7.78
CA PHE A 84 10.73 3.06 9.00
C PHE A 84 9.26 3.20 9.41
N ILE A 85 8.71 4.41 9.41
CA ILE A 85 7.29 4.65 9.74
C ILE A 85 6.38 3.95 8.73
N LEU A 86 6.61 4.11 7.43
CA LEU A 86 5.82 3.46 6.38
C LEU A 86 5.92 1.93 6.45
N GLY A 87 7.10 1.40 6.76
CA GLY A 87 7.30 -0.01 6.95
C GLY A 87 6.58 -0.53 8.20
N CYS A 88 6.64 0.18 9.32
CA CYS A 88 5.87 -0.15 10.52
C CYS A 88 4.36 -0.19 10.22
N MET A 89 3.83 0.78 9.48
CA MET A 89 2.43 0.76 9.04
C MET A 89 2.12 -0.47 8.17
N THR A 90 3.09 -0.95 7.41
CA THR A 90 2.92 -2.15 6.56
C THR A 90 2.86 -3.43 7.38
N GLY A 91 3.73 -3.57 8.39
CA GLY A 91 3.84 -4.77 9.22
C GLY A 91 2.85 -4.84 10.39
N PHE A 92 2.34 -3.70 10.86
CA PHE A 92 1.55 -3.62 12.09
C PHE A 92 0.26 -4.45 12.06
N ASP A 93 -0.53 -4.32 11.02
CA ASP A 93 -1.82 -4.98 10.87
C ASP A 93 -1.87 -5.99 9.70
N MET A 94 -0.70 -6.28 9.11
CA MET A 94 -0.48 -7.37 8.15
C MET A 94 -1.58 -7.49 7.08
N GLY A 95 -1.89 -6.39 6.39
CA GLY A 95 -2.92 -6.32 5.34
C GLY A 95 -4.18 -5.55 5.74
N GLY A 96 -4.28 -5.10 6.98
CA GLY A 96 -5.40 -4.33 7.52
C GLY A 96 -5.44 -2.85 7.07
N PRO A 97 -6.25 -2.03 7.75
CA PRO A 97 -6.47 -0.62 7.38
C PRO A 97 -5.20 0.23 7.37
N VAL A 98 -4.30 0.05 8.35
CA VAL A 98 -3.05 0.83 8.46
C VAL A 98 -2.12 0.52 7.29
N ASN A 99 -1.99 -0.75 6.92
CA ASN A 99 -1.26 -1.18 5.72
C ASN A 99 -1.86 -0.56 4.45
N LYS A 100 -3.19 -0.48 4.33
CA LYS A 100 -3.87 0.13 3.17
C LYS A 100 -3.63 1.64 3.09
N ILE A 101 -3.59 2.34 4.23
CA ILE A 101 -3.20 3.77 4.27
C ILE A 101 -1.77 3.94 3.76
N CYS A 102 -0.81 3.12 4.25
CA CYS A 102 0.56 3.12 3.74
C CYS A 102 0.59 2.88 2.22
N PHE A 103 -0.16 1.89 1.72
CA PHE A 103 -0.23 1.61 0.28
C PHE A 103 -0.75 2.82 -0.52
N SER A 104 -1.73 3.54 0.01
CA SER A 104 -2.26 4.76 -0.62
C SER A 104 -1.21 5.86 -0.73
N VAL A 105 -0.44 6.09 0.34
CA VAL A 105 0.67 7.05 0.34
C VAL A 105 1.74 6.66 -0.67
N VAL A 106 2.18 5.41 -0.64
CA VAL A 106 3.19 4.88 -1.58
C VAL A 106 2.72 4.96 -3.03
N SER A 107 1.43 4.68 -3.28
CA SER A 107 0.85 4.80 -4.62
C SER A 107 0.82 6.24 -5.13
N ALA A 108 0.63 7.22 -4.24
CA ALA A 108 0.71 8.64 -4.61
C ALA A 108 2.13 9.05 -5.02
N PHE A 109 3.16 8.58 -4.31
CA PHE A 109 4.56 8.77 -4.71
C PHE A 109 4.86 8.11 -6.06
N ALA A 110 4.45 6.85 -6.25
CA ALA A 110 4.64 6.12 -7.51
C ALA A 110 3.96 6.79 -8.69
N ALA A 111 2.74 7.29 -8.53
CA ALA A 111 2.01 8.06 -9.55
C ALA A 111 2.72 9.37 -9.92
N SER A 112 3.59 9.88 -9.05
CA SER A 112 4.42 11.06 -9.27
C SER A 112 5.83 10.70 -9.80
N GLY A 113 6.08 9.41 -10.09
CA GLY A 113 7.37 8.94 -10.61
C GLY A 113 8.41 8.64 -9.53
N ILE A 114 8.06 8.71 -8.24
CA ILE A 114 8.97 8.41 -7.12
C ILE A 114 8.77 6.97 -6.68
N TRP A 115 9.68 6.07 -7.07
CA TRP A 115 9.56 4.62 -6.90
C TRP A 115 10.27 4.06 -5.66
N GLY A 116 11.05 4.86 -4.94
CA GLY A 116 11.71 4.44 -3.69
C GLY A 116 10.73 3.91 -2.63
N PRO A 117 9.65 4.66 -2.28
CA PRO A 117 8.65 4.17 -1.34
C PRO A 117 7.94 2.89 -1.78
N ALA A 118 7.73 2.68 -3.10
CA ALA A 118 7.17 1.44 -3.63
C ALA A 118 8.12 0.27 -3.40
N ALA A 119 9.42 0.43 -3.71
CA ALA A 119 10.43 -0.57 -3.45
C ALA A 119 10.51 -0.96 -1.97
N GLY A 120 10.47 0.05 -1.08
CA GLY A 120 10.48 -0.16 0.36
C GLY A 120 9.25 -0.92 0.86
N LYS A 121 8.06 -0.55 0.37
CA LYS A 121 6.84 -1.25 0.74
C LYS A 121 6.82 -2.70 0.26
N ASN A 122 7.38 -2.99 -0.92
CA ASN A 122 7.49 -4.35 -1.43
C ASN A 122 8.34 -5.21 -0.48
N ALA A 123 9.53 -4.75 -0.09
CA ALA A 123 10.39 -5.45 0.87
C ALA A 123 9.72 -5.56 2.26
N ALA A 124 9.13 -4.47 2.77
CA ALA A 124 8.45 -4.43 4.06
C ALA A 124 7.26 -5.38 4.15
N ALA A 125 6.53 -5.59 3.05
CA ALA A 125 5.38 -6.49 3.03
C ALA A 125 5.79 -7.98 2.98
N MET A 126 6.96 -8.27 2.45
CA MET A 126 7.51 -9.62 2.38
C MET A 126 8.21 -10.04 3.69
N ALA A 127 8.74 -9.09 4.46
CA ALA A 127 9.51 -9.34 5.68
C ALA A 127 8.72 -10.08 6.78
N PRO A 128 7.47 -9.76 7.14
CA PRO A 128 6.73 -10.45 8.18
C PRO A 128 6.60 -11.95 7.97
N PRO A 129 6.03 -12.45 6.87
CA PRO A 129 5.86 -13.88 6.67
C PRO A 129 7.20 -14.62 6.52
N MET A 130 8.22 -14.02 5.91
CA MET A 130 9.54 -14.63 5.82
C MET A 130 10.23 -14.70 7.17
N GLY A 131 10.18 -13.63 7.95
CA GLY A 131 10.75 -13.60 9.30
C GLY A 131 10.14 -14.65 10.22
N MET A 132 8.82 -14.82 10.18
CA MET A 132 8.12 -15.86 10.93
C MET A 132 8.48 -17.26 10.43
N ALA A 133 8.56 -17.47 9.12
CA ALA A 133 8.97 -18.73 8.55
C ALA A 133 10.40 -19.14 8.96
N ILE A 134 11.35 -18.21 8.87
CA ILE A 134 12.75 -18.44 9.30
C ILE A 134 12.78 -18.74 10.81
N SER A 135 12.03 -18.01 11.62
CA SER A 135 11.94 -18.25 13.06
C SER A 135 11.43 -19.66 13.37
N ALA A 136 10.33 -20.07 12.72
CA ALA A 136 9.65 -21.33 13.00
C ALA A 136 10.36 -22.56 12.43
N LEU A 137 11.05 -22.43 11.29
CA LEU A 137 11.68 -23.56 10.62
C LEU A 137 13.18 -23.69 10.89
N VAL A 138 13.87 -22.57 11.16
CA VAL A 138 15.34 -22.55 11.23
C VAL A 138 15.84 -22.18 12.62
N LEU A 139 15.44 -20.99 13.14
CA LEU A 139 16.05 -20.44 14.35
C LEU A 139 15.58 -21.13 15.62
N THR A 140 14.27 -21.34 15.77
CA THR A 140 13.71 -21.87 17.03
C THR A 140 12.59 -22.89 16.79
N PRO A 141 12.78 -23.94 15.98
CA PRO A 141 11.71 -24.86 15.59
C PRO A 141 11.04 -25.56 16.76
N LYS A 142 11.78 -25.74 17.88
CA LYS A 142 11.26 -26.36 19.11
C LYS A 142 10.23 -25.51 19.88
N LYS A 143 10.14 -24.22 19.58
CA LYS A 143 9.17 -23.30 20.23
C LYS A 143 7.83 -23.25 19.52
N TYR A 144 7.74 -23.82 18.33
CA TYR A 144 6.56 -23.80 17.48
C TYR A 144 5.92 -25.18 17.43
N THR A 145 4.59 -25.20 17.39
CA THR A 145 3.81 -26.42 17.19
C THR A 145 4.04 -27.00 15.80
N GLU A 146 3.62 -28.24 15.58
CA GLU A 146 3.70 -28.84 14.25
C GLU A 146 2.87 -28.07 13.23
N GLN A 147 1.66 -27.62 13.61
CA GLN A 147 0.80 -26.82 12.78
C GLN A 147 1.48 -25.49 12.37
N GLU A 148 2.07 -24.77 13.32
CA GLU A 148 2.77 -23.51 13.03
C GLU A 148 3.97 -23.71 12.09
N ARG A 149 4.64 -24.85 12.14
CA ARG A 149 5.71 -25.17 11.18
C ARG A 149 5.18 -25.47 9.78
N GLU A 150 3.99 -26.07 9.65
CA GLU A 150 3.35 -26.19 8.34
C GLU A 150 2.88 -24.84 7.81
N ASP A 151 2.28 -24.01 8.67
CA ASP A 151 1.92 -22.62 8.32
C ASP A 151 3.13 -21.79 7.87
N ALA A 152 4.30 -22.03 8.48
CA ALA A 152 5.55 -21.40 8.10
C ALA A 152 6.00 -21.73 6.66
N LYS A 153 5.77 -22.93 6.18
CA LYS A 153 6.05 -23.32 4.79
C LYS A 153 5.16 -22.53 3.82
N VAL A 154 3.89 -22.35 4.16
CA VAL A 154 2.95 -21.53 3.40
C VAL A 154 3.36 -20.05 3.45
N ALA A 155 3.81 -19.59 4.62
CA ALA A 155 4.26 -18.21 4.80
C ALA A 155 5.46 -17.85 3.90
N ILE A 156 6.36 -18.78 3.60
CA ILE A 156 7.44 -18.56 2.62
C ILE A 156 6.85 -18.21 1.24
N ALA A 157 5.91 -19.02 0.75
CA ALA A 157 5.29 -18.77 -0.56
C ALA A 157 4.52 -17.44 -0.57
N MET A 158 3.80 -17.14 0.51
CA MET A 158 3.09 -15.86 0.66
C MET A 158 4.05 -14.68 0.71
N SER A 159 5.19 -14.80 1.39
CA SER A 159 6.25 -13.80 1.39
C SER A 159 6.74 -13.51 -0.01
N LEU A 160 7.12 -14.54 -0.76
CA LEU A 160 7.60 -14.40 -2.15
C LEU A 160 6.57 -13.71 -3.05
N CYS A 161 5.29 -13.86 -2.77
CA CYS A 161 4.19 -13.20 -3.48
C CYS A 161 3.82 -11.82 -2.89
N GLN A 162 4.57 -11.30 -1.91
CA GLN A 162 4.30 -10.01 -1.22
C GLN A 162 2.96 -10.01 -0.46
N VAL A 163 2.57 -11.13 0.10
CA VAL A 163 1.34 -11.30 0.88
C VAL A 163 1.67 -11.26 2.36
N THR A 164 1.49 -10.12 3.00
CA THR A 164 1.83 -9.84 4.41
C THR A 164 1.04 -10.74 5.37
N GLU A 165 -0.17 -11.13 4.96
CA GLU A 165 -1.12 -11.96 5.71
C GLU A 165 -0.57 -13.35 6.06
N GLY A 166 0.51 -13.79 5.41
CA GLY A 166 1.21 -15.05 5.77
C GLY A 166 1.76 -15.07 7.20
N ALA A 167 1.89 -13.91 7.86
CA ALA A 167 2.27 -13.82 9.26
C ALA A 167 1.09 -13.89 10.25
N LEU A 168 -0.15 -13.78 9.80
CA LEU A 168 -1.35 -13.74 10.66
C LEU A 168 -1.52 -14.95 11.57
N PRO A 169 -1.32 -16.21 11.13
CA PRO A 169 -1.46 -17.36 12.02
C PRO A 169 -0.58 -17.25 13.27
N PHE A 170 0.64 -16.76 13.10
CA PHE A 170 1.58 -16.55 14.22
C PHE A 170 1.16 -15.38 15.10
N ALA A 171 0.64 -14.29 14.50
CA ALA A 171 0.17 -13.13 15.24
C ALA A 171 -1.08 -13.42 16.07
N PHE A 172 -1.96 -14.31 15.63
CA PHE A 172 -3.12 -14.77 16.42
C PHE A 172 -2.71 -15.63 17.61
N ASN A 173 -1.66 -16.44 17.47
CA ASN A 173 -1.18 -17.30 18.54
C ASN A 173 -0.36 -16.53 19.61
N ASP A 174 0.50 -15.59 19.20
CA ASP A 174 1.28 -14.76 20.13
C ASP A 174 1.37 -13.30 19.67
N PRO A 175 0.28 -12.54 19.79
CA PRO A 175 0.23 -11.15 19.29
C PRO A 175 1.24 -10.23 19.98
N LYS A 176 1.54 -10.49 21.25
CA LYS A 176 2.42 -9.62 22.04
C LYS A 176 3.88 -9.66 21.58
N ARG A 177 4.32 -10.77 21.00
CA ARG A 177 5.69 -10.92 20.48
C ARG A 177 5.74 -10.75 18.97
N VAL A 178 4.80 -11.33 18.25
CA VAL A 178 4.81 -11.32 16.78
C VAL A 178 4.56 -9.93 16.23
N ILE A 179 3.50 -9.24 16.67
CA ILE A 179 3.15 -7.92 16.10
C ILE A 179 4.30 -6.91 16.24
N PRO A 180 4.92 -6.69 17.42
CA PRO A 180 6.06 -5.79 17.51
C PRO A 180 7.25 -6.21 16.64
N ALA A 181 7.56 -7.51 16.61
CA ALA A 181 8.70 -8.02 15.85
C ALA A 181 8.54 -7.78 14.34
N VAL A 182 7.38 -8.15 13.77
CA VAL A 182 7.13 -7.97 12.34
C VAL A 182 6.96 -6.49 11.97
N THR A 183 6.42 -5.68 12.87
CA THR A 183 6.31 -4.22 12.69
C THR A 183 7.68 -3.59 12.57
N ILE A 184 8.59 -3.88 13.52
CA ILE A 184 9.95 -3.34 13.49
C ILE A 184 10.72 -3.88 12.29
N GLY A 185 10.63 -5.18 11.99
CA GLY A 185 11.28 -5.78 10.83
C GLY A 185 10.86 -5.13 9.53
N SER A 186 9.57 -4.93 9.31
CA SER A 186 9.04 -4.19 8.15
C SER A 186 9.53 -2.75 8.12
N GLY A 187 9.59 -2.09 9.28
CA GLY A 187 10.12 -0.73 9.43
C GLY A 187 11.57 -0.64 8.97
N VAL A 188 12.42 -1.54 9.46
CA VAL A 188 13.84 -1.58 9.09
C VAL A 188 14.02 -1.86 7.60
N ALA A 189 13.32 -2.85 7.05
CA ALA A 189 13.38 -3.19 5.64
C ALA A 189 13.06 -1.98 4.75
N HIS A 190 11.95 -1.31 5.00
CA HIS A 190 11.56 -0.11 4.23
C HIS A 190 12.55 1.05 4.43
N GLY A 191 12.99 1.28 5.68
CA GLY A 191 13.96 2.32 6.00
C GLY A 191 15.28 2.15 5.26
N LEU A 192 15.81 0.93 5.21
CA LEU A 192 17.04 0.60 4.46
C LEU A 192 16.88 0.85 2.97
N ILE A 193 15.76 0.44 2.36
CA ILE A 193 15.49 0.68 0.95
C ILE A 193 15.52 2.17 0.61
N LEU A 194 14.85 3.01 1.41
CA LEU A 194 14.85 4.45 1.16
C LEU A 194 16.22 5.08 1.39
N THR A 195 16.96 4.59 2.38
CA THR A 195 18.33 5.04 2.68
C THR A 195 19.29 4.72 1.55
N TRP A 196 19.21 3.52 1.01
CA TRP A 196 20.06 3.07 -0.09
C TRP A 196 19.61 3.59 -1.46
N GLY A 197 18.46 4.26 -1.54
CA GLY A 197 17.94 4.83 -2.78
C GLY A 197 17.50 3.78 -3.80
N VAL A 198 17.17 2.56 -3.34
CA VAL A 198 16.70 1.50 -4.24
C VAL A 198 15.28 1.82 -4.72
N THR A 199 15.04 1.63 -6.01
CA THR A 199 13.75 1.86 -6.66
C THR A 199 13.27 0.59 -7.36
N VAL A 200 11.96 0.38 -7.38
CA VAL A 200 11.29 -0.70 -8.12
C VAL A 200 10.04 -0.11 -8.78
N PRO A 201 9.95 -0.06 -10.11
CA PRO A 201 8.87 0.66 -10.82
C PRO A 201 7.56 -0.14 -10.90
N VAL A 202 7.23 -0.86 -9.82
CA VAL A 202 5.95 -1.56 -9.64
C VAL A 202 5.48 -1.46 -8.19
N LEU A 203 4.18 -1.35 -8.00
CA LEU A 203 3.56 -1.26 -6.67
C LEU A 203 3.43 -2.61 -5.97
N HIS A 204 3.38 -3.68 -6.74
CA HIS A 204 3.19 -5.04 -6.25
C HIS A 204 3.91 -6.02 -7.18
N GLY A 205 4.47 -7.12 -6.64
CA GLY A 205 5.18 -8.09 -7.48
C GLY A 205 6.04 -9.08 -6.69
N GLY A 206 6.31 -8.82 -5.43
CA GLY A 206 7.12 -9.72 -4.60
C GLY A 206 8.47 -10.02 -5.23
N ILE A 207 8.89 -11.28 -5.18
CA ILE A 207 10.17 -11.75 -5.74
C ILE A 207 10.28 -11.49 -7.26
N PHE A 208 9.15 -11.48 -7.98
CA PHE A 208 9.13 -11.21 -9.42
C PHE A 208 9.48 -9.76 -9.77
N SER A 209 9.44 -8.85 -8.81
CA SER A 209 9.86 -7.47 -9.00
C SER A 209 11.37 -7.24 -8.85
N VAL A 210 12.10 -8.22 -8.32
CA VAL A 210 13.57 -8.13 -8.11
C VAL A 210 14.34 -7.76 -9.37
N PRO A 211 14.09 -8.37 -10.55
CA PRO A 211 14.78 -8.00 -11.78
C PRO A 211 14.56 -6.54 -12.21
N LEU A 212 13.49 -5.91 -11.74
CA LEU A 212 13.16 -4.52 -12.04
C LEU A 212 13.76 -3.53 -11.04
N ALA A 213 14.37 -4.02 -9.97
CA ALA A 213 15.00 -3.20 -8.96
C ALA A 213 16.25 -2.51 -9.51
N SER A 214 16.44 -1.24 -9.17
CA SER A 214 17.66 -0.50 -9.54
C SER A 214 18.93 -1.12 -8.95
N ASN A 215 18.82 -1.80 -7.82
CA ASN A 215 19.87 -2.64 -7.23
C ASN A 215 19.24 -3.88 -6.57
N PRO A 216 19.16 -5.02 -7.29
CA PRO A 216 18.57 -6.25 -6.78
C PRO A 216 19.22 -6.80 -5.50
N MET A 217 20.55 -6.68 -5.38
CA MET A 217 21.27 -7.21 -4.22
C MET A 217 20.93 -6.44 -2.95
N LEU A 218 20.92 -5.11 -3.00
CA LEU A 218 20.52 -4.29 -1.86
C LEU A 218 19.04 -4.48 -1.52
N TRP A 219 18.18 -4.68 -2.52
CA TRP A 219 16.77 -4.93 -2.30
C TRP A 219 16.55 -6.24 -1.55
N ILE A 220 17.22 -7.33 -1.96
CA ILE A 220 17.18 -8.64 -1.28
C ILE A 220 17.79 -8.54 0.13
N ALA A 221 18.89 -7.78 0.28
CA ALA A 221 19.54 -7.62 1.58
C ALA A 221 18.67 -6.85 2.60
N ALA A 222 17.78 -5.97 2.14
CA ALA A 222 16.86 -5.25 3.00
C ALA A 222 15.66 -6.11 3.45
N TRP A 223 15.24 -7.02 2.57
CA TRP A 223 14.14 -7.95 2.83
C TRP A 223 14.58 -9.09 3.73
#